data_7364f4ff84dfb89219444074fc0ec160
#
_entry.id   7364f4ff84dfb89219444074fc0ec160
#
_cell.length_a   1.000
_cell.length_b   1.000
_cell.length_c   1.000
_cell.angle_alpha   90.00
_cell.angle_beta   90.00
_cell.angle_gamma   90.00
#
_symmetry.space_group_name_H-M   'P 1'
#
loop_
_entity.id
_entity.type
_entity.pdbx_description
1 polymer ?
#
loop_
_entity_poly.entity_id
_entity_poly.type
_entity_poly.pdbx_seq_one_letter_code
_entity_poly.pdbx_strand_id
1 'polypeptide(L)'
;MFTAKKYREQQNFKKMNFPTDIGAIEDRLNRFNPVSYAKSRNYLDGNVSYLSPYIARGVISTKQVADRMMERNLPWYTIEKYIQELAWRDYWQLTWKYSEKSIDDDFKHVQTDVSNHLMPEAIQKGTTGIVAIDSAIAEFYETGYMHNHMRMYIASICCNIAKSHWSVPAKWLYAHLLDGDAASNQLSWQWVAGTFSGKKYYANQENINRYCHSSQTATFLDVPYEAFDVLPIPEVLSVLDSFEMRTDLDVSNPTLIDGKRTLIYNYYNLDPSWYADTDVQRVLLLEPTHFEKYPISKKCIDFMMDLSKNIKNIQVFVGEFVELKAALNNSELVFKEHPTSSHYKGTEESR
;
A
#
# COMPACT_ATOMS: atom_id res chain seq x y z
N MET A 1 26.00 -22.12 -3.32
CA MET A 1 24.61 -21.82 -3.01
C MET A 1 24.24 -20.48 -3.64
N PHE A 2 23.16 -20.41 -4.41
CA PHE A 2 22.69 -19.18 -5.04
C PHE A 2 21.93 -18.37 -3.98
N THR A 3 22.41 -17.15 -3.65
CA THR A 3 21.85 -16.34 -2.56
C THR A 3 21.01 -15.19 -3.10
N ALA A 4 20.08 -14.67 -2.31
CA ALA A 4 19.26 -13.50 -2.65
C ALA A 4 20.13 -12.29 -3.08
N LYS A 5 21.29 -12.07 -2.42
CA LYS A 5 22.24 -11.02 -2.81
C LYS A 5 22.79 -11.23 -4.23
N LYS A 6 23.23 -12.46 -4.55
CA LYS A 6 23.75 -12.79 -5.89
C LYS A 6 22.65 -12.69 -6.97
N TYR A 7 21.42 -13.04 -6.64
CA TYR A 7 20.26 -12.87 -7.51
C TYR A 7 20.00 -11.39 -7.81
N ARG A 8 20.00 -10.50 -6.80
CA ARG A 8 19.84 -9.05 -6.97
C ARG A 8 20.94 -8.43 -7.85
N GLU A 9 22.19 -8.84 -7.64
CA GLU A 9 23.32 -8.38 -8.44
C GLU A 9 23.18 -8.77 -9.93
N GLN A 10 22.69 -9.98 -10.20
CA GLN A 10 22.47 -10.47 -11.57
C GLN A 10 21.31 -9.78 -12.29
N GLN A 11 20.23 -9.43 -11.55
CA GLN A 11 19.05 -8.80 -12.12
C GLN A 11 19.28 -7.33 -12.47
N ASN A 12 20.39 -6.73 -12.01
CA ASN A 12 20.74 -5.33 -12.30
C ASN A 12 19.56 -4.37 -12.05
N PHE A 13 18.73 -4.66 -11.01
CA PHE A 13 17.55 -3.87 -10.69
C PHE A 13 17.96 -2.42 -10.46
N LYS A 14 17.40 -1.52 -11.25
CA LYS A 14 17.59 -0.09 -11.09
C LYS A 14 17.14 0.29 -9.68
N LYS A 15 18.05 0.89 -8.90
CA LYS A 15 17.72 1.34 -7.54
C LYS A 15 16.45 2.18 -7.58
N MET A 16 15.40 1.67 -6.96
CA MET A 16 14.10 2.31 -6.96
C MET A 16 14.15 3.55 -6.06
N ASN A 17 13.68 4.67 -6.58
CA ASN A 17 13.61 5.94 -5.86
C ASN A 17 12.20 6.51 -5.98
N PHE A 18 11.69 7.07 -4.90
CA PHE A 18 10.39 7.73 -4.83
C PHE A 18 10.60 9.22 -4.45
N PRO A 19 10.88 10.10 -5.44
CA PRO A 19 11.04 11.52 -5.19
C PRO A 19 9.75 12.11 -4.61
N THR A 20 9.91 13.12 -3.76
CA THR A 20 8.79 13.79 -3.09
C THR A 20 8.49 15.17 -3.64
N ASP A 21 9.32 15.69 -4.55
CA ASP A 21 9.06 16.92 -5.30
C ASP A 21 7.95 16.73 -6.33
N ILE A 22 6.99 17.67 -6.39
CA ILE A 22 5.81 17.56 -7.27
C ILE A 22 6.19 17.52 -8.76
N GLY A 23 7.20 18.29 -9.18
CA GLY A 23 7.66 18.29 -10.57
C GLY A 23 8.22 16.92 -10.97
N ALA A 24 8.99 16.28 -10.09
CA ALA A 24 9.50 14.92 -10.32
C ALA A 24 8.40 13.86 -10.34
N ILE A 25 7.32 14.05 -9.58
CA ILE A 25 6.13 13.17 -9.60
C ILE A 25 5.38 13.32 -10.92
N GLU A 26 5.15 14.55 -11.38
CA GLU A 26 4.53 14.83 -12.68
C GLU A 26 5.37 14.30 -13.84
N ASP A 27 6.69 14.48 -13.80
CA ASP A 27 7.62 13.89 -14.76
C ASP A 27 7.49 12.37 -14.84
N ARG A 28 7.35 11.70 -13.70
CA ARG A 28 7.12 10.23 -13.64
C ARG A 28 5.81 9.86 -14.31
N LEU A 29 4.73 10.57 -14.03
CA LEU A 29 3.43 10.39 -14.66
C LEU A 29 3.52 10.58 -16.18
N ASN A 30 4.22 11.62 -16.64
CA ASN A 30 4.35 11.92 -18.05
C ASN A 30 5.19 10.89 -18.81
N ARG A 31 6.24 10.35 -18.21
CA ARG A 31 7.14 9.34 -18.83
C ARG A 31 6.59 7.92 -18.79
N PHE A 32 5.58 7.65 -17.97
CA PHE A 32 5.00 6.31 -17.85
C PHE A 32 4.39 5.86 -19.17
N ASN A 33 4.64 4.60 -19.57
CA ASN A 33 4.12 3.99 -20.81
C ASN A 33 3.04 2.94 -20.50
N PRO A 34 1.74 3.26 -20.64
CA PRO A 34 0.65 2.34 -20.32
C PRO A 34 0.57 1.15 -21.29
N VAL A 35 1.07 1.31 -22.52
CA VAL A 35 1.08 0.22 -23.54
C VAL A 35 2.09 -0.87 -23.14
N SER A 36 3.27 -0.46 -22.71
CA SER A 36 4.28 -1.40 -22.19
C SER A 36 3.84 -2.04 -20.88
N TYR A 37 3.16 -1.28 -20.01
CA TYR A 37 2.55 -1.79 -18.78
C TYR A 37 1.63 -2.97 -19.05
N ALA A 38 0.70 -2.83 -19.96
CA ALA A 38 -0.27 -3.89 -20.30
C ALA A 38 0.41 -5.23 -20.66
N LYS A 39 1.60 -5.17 -21.27
CA LYS A 39 2.36 -6.33 -21.72
C LYS A 39 3.26 -6.95 -20.65
N SER A 40 3.83 -6.12 -19.77
CA SER A 40 4.95 -6.57 -18.92
C SER A 40 4.72 -6.40 -17.41
N ARG A 41 3.60 -5.83 -16.98
CA ARG A 41 3.35 -5.50 -15.56
C ARG A 41 3.51 -6.64 -14.56
N ASN A 42 3.43 -7.88 -15.02
CA ASN A 42 3.56 -9.06 -14.17
C ASN A 42 5.03 -9.46 -13.92
N TYR A 43 5.94 -9.02 -14.77
CA TYR A 43 7.37 -9.26 -14.59
C TYR A 43 7.99 -8.25 -13.61
N LEU A 44 8.95 -8.67 -12.80
CA LEU A 44 9.60 -7.79 -11.84
C LEU A 44 10.33 -6.60 -12.49
N ASP A 45 10.88 -6.82 -13.68
CA ASP A 45 11.50 -5.79 -14.52
C ASP A 45 10.51 -5.10 -15.47
N GLY A 46 9.22 -5.41 -15.32
CA GLY A 46 8.14 -4.88 -16.15
C GLY A 46 7.95 -3.37 -16.01
N ASN A 47 7.30 -2.80 -17.03
CA ASN A 47 7.04 -1.37 -17.04
C ASN A 47 5.85 -1.01 -16.13
N VAL A 48 6.10 -0.80 -14.84
CA VAL A 48 5.10 -0.31 -13.87
C VAL A 48 5.25 1.20 -13.65
N SER A 49 4.15 1.85 -13.27
CA SER A 49 4.13 3.32 -13.16
C SER A 49 4.87 3.86 -11.95
N TYR A 50 4.97 3.08 -10.88
CA TYR A 50 5.47 3.54 -9.56
C TYR A 50 4.75 4.80 -9.03
N LEU A 51 3.47 4.98 -9.41
CA LEU A 51 2.64 6.11 -8.96
C LEU A 51 1.82 5.79 -7.72
N SER A 52 1.73 4.52 -7.34
CA SER A 52 0.92 4.08 -6.21
C SER A 52 1.22 4.79 -4.88
N PRO A 53 2.48 5.14 -4.52
CA PRO A 53 2.75 5.91 -3.30
C PRO A 53 2.11 7.30 -3.30
N TYR A 54 2.12 7.99 -4.44
CA TYR A 54 1.56 9.33 -4.58
C TYR A 54 0.03 9.31 -4.63
N ILE A 55 -0.54 8.28 -5.27
CA ILE A 55 -2.00 8.05 -5.27
C ILE A 55 -2.46 7.68 -3.85
N ALA A 56 -1.73 6.82 -3.15
CA ALA A 56 -2.08 6.42 -1.79
C ALA A 56 -2.06 7.59 -0.81
N ARG A 57 -1.10 8.49 -0.96
CA ARG A 57 -1.01 9.73 -0.15
C ARG A 57 -1.90 10.84 -0.66
N GLY A 58 -2.68 10.64 -1.73
CA GLY A 58 -3.58 11.64 -2.29
C GLY A 58 -2.89 12.88 -2.85
N VAL A 59 -1.61 12.77 -3.25
CA VAL A 59 -0.88 13.84 -3.96
C VAL A 59 -1.44 14.01 -5.36
N ILE A 60 -1.77 12.89 -6.00
CA ILE A 60 -2.48 12.80 -7.28
C ILE A 60 -3.61 11.79 -7.13
N SER A 61 -4.75 12.03 -7.80
CA SER A 61 -5.89 11.11 -7.77
C SER A 61 -5.81 10.07 -8.90
N THR A 62 -6.51 8.95 -8.73
CA THR A 62 -6.73 7.95 -9.79
C THR A 62 -7.35 8.59 -11.04
N LYS A 63 -8.30 9.53 -10.82
CA LYS A 63 -8.93 10.29 -11.91
C LYS A 63 -7.93 11.13 -12.69
N GLN A 64 -7.06 11.92 -12.01
CA GLN A 64 -6.04 12.72 -12.68
C GLN A 64 -5.09 11.84 -13.50
N VAL A 65 -4.70 10.67 -12.98
CA VAL A 65 -3.86 9.72 -13.72
C VAL A 65 -4.59 9.15 -14.92
N ALA A 66 -5.88 8.78 -14.77
CA ALA A 66 -6.68 8.27 -15.88
C ALA A 66 -6.90 9.34 -16.97
N ASP A 67 -7.26 10.57 -16.59
CA ASP A 67 -7.44 11.69 -17.50
C ASP A 67 -6.15 11.93 -18.31
N ARG A 68 -4.99 11.94 -17.66
CA ARG A 68 -3.68 12.09 -18.32
C ARG A 68 -3.37 10.95 -19.31
N MET A 69 -3.84 9.73 -19.05
CA MET A 69 -3.70 8.62 -20.00
C MET A 69 -4.64 8.79 -21.21
N MET A 70 -5.87 9.26 -20.96
CA MET A 70 -6.85 9.53 -22.04
C MET A 70 -6.42 10.67 -22.96
N GLU A 71 -5.83 11.73 -22.43
CA GLU A 71 -5.29 12.88 -23.20
C GLU A 71 -4.22 12.48 -24.23
N ARG A 72 -3.57 11.32 -24.05
CA ARG A 72 -2.55 10.82 -25.00
C ARG A 72 -3.13 10.29 -26.31
N ASN A 73 -4.46 10.19 -26.43
CA ASN A 73 -5.15 9.71 -27.63
C ASN A 73 -4.67 8.31 -28.11
N LEU A 74 -4.27 7.46 -27.17
CA LEU A 74 -3.88 6.07 -27.46
C LEU A 74 -5.13 5.21 -27.69
N PRO A 75 -5.07 4.15 -28.53
CA PRO A 75 -6.17 3.23 -28.67
C PRO A 75 -6.57 2.60 -27.34
N TRP A 76 -7.87 2.62 -27.01
CA TRP A 76 -8.39 2.15 -25.71
C TRP A 76 -7.83 0.80 -25.26
N TYR A 77 -7.83 -0.20 -26.13
CA TYR A 77 -7.35 -1.54 -25.82
C TYR A 77 -5.88 -1.59 -25.36
N THR A 78 -5.09 -0.55 -25.60
CA THR A 78 -3.68 -0.46 -25.18
C THR A 78 -3.53 0.13 -23.77
N ILE A 79 -4.51 0.88 -23.29
CA ILE A 79 -4.49 1.54 -21.98
C ILE A 79 -5.51 0.94 -21.00
N GLU A 80 -6.52 0.23 -21.51
CA GLU A 80 -7.61 -0.36 -20.73
C GLU A 80 -7.12 -1.10 -19.48
N LYS A 81 -6.05 -1.89 -19.64
CA LYS A 81 -5.52 -2.67 -18.53
C LYS A 81 -4.99 -1.81 -17.39
N TYR A 82 -4.36 -0.69 -17.70
CA TYR A 82 -3.90 0.25 -16.68
C TYR A 82 -5.07 0.97 -16.00
N ILE A 83 -6.06 1.39 -16.76
CA ILE A 83 -7.28 2.01 -16.24
C ILE A 83 -8.04 1.04 -15.32
N GLN A 84 -8.12 -0.25 -15.67
CA GLN A 84 -8.69 -1.28 -14.79
C GLN A 84 -7.97 -1.38 -13.45
N GLU A 85 -6.63 -1.31 -13.43
CA GLU A 85 -5.88 -1.38 -12.17
C GLU A 85 -6.08 -0.13 -11.30
N LEU A 86 -6.27 1.06 -11.89
CA LEU A 86 -6.70 2.26 -11.16
C LEU A 86 -8.12 2.09 -10.59
N ALA A 87 -9.04 1.54 -11.40
CA ALA A 87 -10.41 1.28 -10.97
C ALA A 87 -10.52 0.24 -9.84
N TRP A 88 -9.61 -0.74 -9.78
CA TRP A 88 -9.57 -1.67 -8.64
C TRP A 88 -9.30 -0.94 -7.32
N ARG A 89 -8.42 0.07 -7.32
CA ARG A 89 -8.18 0.87 -6.12
C ARG A 89 -9.44 1.61 -5.68
N ASP A 90 -10.13 2.27 -6.61
CA ASP A 90 -11.36 2.99 -6.32
C ASP A 90 -12.46 2.03 -5.85
N TYR A 91 -12.54 0.85 -6.45
CA TYR A 91 -13.46 -0.21 -6.01
C TYR A 91 -13.22 -0.65 -4.57
N TRP A 92 -11.96 -0.81 -4.14
CA TRP A 92 -11.63 -1.15 -2.75
C TRP A 92 -12.01 -0.02 -1.79
N GLN A 93 -11.78 1.23 -2.16
CA GLN A 93 -12.19 2.40 -1.37
C GLN A 93 -13.72 2.48 -1.24
N LEU A 94 -14.44 2.30 -2.33
CA LEU A 94 -15.90 2.27 -2.33
C LEU A 94 -16.45 1.07 -1.53
N THR A 95 -15.82 -0.08 -1.64
CA THR A 95 -16.16 -1.26 -0.85
C THR A 95 -16.04 -0.96 0.65
N TRP A 96 -14.95 -0.32 1.08
CA TRP A 96 -14.78 0.09 2.47
C TRP A 96 -15.83 1.11 2.91
N LYS A 97 -16.03 2.13 2.09
CA LYS A 97 -16.95 3.24 2.41
C LYS A 97 -18.41 2.78 2.57
N TYR A 98 -18.87 1.92 1.68
CA TYR A 98 -20.28 1.55 1.60
C TYR A 98 -20.63 0.19 2.24
N SER A 99 -19.65 -0.52 2.78
CA SER A 99 -19.90 -1.75 3.52
C SER A 99 -20.20 -1.48 4.99
N GLU A 100 -21.15 -2.21 5.54
CA GLU A 100 -21.39 -2.27 6.99
C GLU A 100 -20.33 -3.11 7.71
N LYS A 101 -19.55 -3.89 6.98
CA LYS A 101 -18.50 -4.77 7.53
C LYS A 101 -17.17 -4.02 7.59
N SER A 102 -16.41 -4.31 8.64
CA SER A 102 -15.02 -3.89 8.75
C SER A 102 -14.14 -4.56 7.69
N ILE A 103 -13.26 -3.82 7.07
CA ILE A 103 -12.22 -4.38 6.20
C ILE A 103 -11.13 -5.13 6.98
N ASP A 104 -11.09 -4.96 8.28
CA ASP A 104 -10.13 -5.62 9.18
C ASP A 104 -10.59 -7.00 9.65
N ASP A 105 -11.83 -7.39 9.31
CA ASP A 105 -12.43 -8.70 9.58
C ASP A 105 -12.61 -9.49 8.28
N ASP A 106 -12.85 -10.78 8.37
CA ASP A 106 -13.16 -11.65 7.22
C ASP A 106 -14.41 -11.14 6.47
N PHE A 107 -14.21 -10.62 5.27
CA PHE A 107 -15.20 -9.74 4.64
C PHE A 107 -16.44 -10.47 4.11
N LYS A 108 -16.26 -11.53 3.33
CA LYS A 108 -17.39 -12.30 2.75
C LYS A 108 -17.48 -13.72 3.33
N HIS A 109 -16.35 -14.36 3.52
CA HIS A 109 -16.24 -15.73 3.97
C HIS A 109 -15.17 -15.83 5.06
N VAL A 110 -15.38 -16.71 6.03
CA VAL A 110 -14.36 -17.02 7.04
C VAL A 110 -13.15 -17.66 6.35
N GLN A 111 -11.94 -17.25 6.70
CA GLN A 111 -10.73 -17.89 6.17
C GLN A 111 -10.66 -19.35 6.63
N THR A 112 -10.60 -20.26 5.67
CA THR A 112 -10.46 -21.70 5.93
C THR A 112 -9.01 -22.09 6.16
N ASP A 113 -8.80 -23.21 6.88
CA ASP A 113 -7.50 -23.82 7.15
C ASP A 113 -6.52 -22.90 7.90
N VAL A 114 -7.02 -22.04 8.76
CA VAL A 114 -6.21 -21.22 9.65
C VAL A 114 -5.73 -22.05 10.81
N SER A 115 -4.41 -22.14 11.02
CA SER A 115 -3.81 -22.80 12.17
C SER A 115 -3.22 -21.83 13.20
N ASN A 116 -3.04 -20.55 12.83
CA ASN A 116 -2.52 -19.53 13.73
C ASN A 116 -2.91 -18.11 13.29
N HIS A 117 -2.77 -17.14 14.21
CA HIS A 117 -2.95 -15.71 13.99
C HIS A 117 -1.62 -14.93 14.13
N LEU A 118 -0.54 -15.54 13.71
CA LEU A 118 0.81 -14.97 13.69
C LEU A 118 1.31 -14.93 12.24
N MET A 119 2.55 -14.58 12.02
CA MET A 119 3.16 -14.66 10.69
C MET A 119 4.45 -15.49 10.71
N PRO A 120 4.82 -16.17 9.62
CA PRO A 120 6.09 -16.88 9.54
C PRO A 120 7.28 -15.92 9.71
N GLU A 121 8.15 -16.21 10.67
CA GLU A 121 9.36 -15.43 10.90
C GLU A 121 10.24 -15.36 9.64
N ALA A 122 10.28 -16.44 8.86
CA ALA A 122 11.03 -16.50 7.61
C ALA A 122 10.57 -15.46 6.58
N ILE A 123 9.27 -15.12 6.54
CA ILE A 123 8.76 -14.02 5.70
C ILE A 123 9.23 -12.69 6.26
N GLN A 124 9.07 -12.46 7.56
CA GLN A 124 9.47 -11.21 8.20
C GLN A 124 10.97 -10.93 8.00
N LYS A 125 11.81 -11.97 8.06
CA LYS A 125 13.27 -11.87 7.91
C LYS A 125 13.79 -12.00 6.47
N GLY A 126 12.96 -12.39 5.51
CA GLY A 126 13.41 -12.68 4.14
C GLY A 126 14.35 -13.88 4.06
N THR A 127 13.99 -14.97 4.74
CA THR A 127 14.79 -16.21 4.85
C THR A 127 13.97 -17.45 4.51
N THR A 128 13.06 -17.33 3.54
CA THR A 128 12.17 -18.40 3.08
C THR A 128 12.92 -19.50 2.32
N GLY A 129 14.15 -19.22 1.85
CA GLY A 129 14.89 -20.06 0.93
C GLY A 129 14.46 -19.94 -0.51
N ILE A 130 13.45 -19.12 -0.83
CA ILE A 130 13.05 -18.78 -2.20
C ILE A 130 13.72 -17.45 -2.57
N VAL A 131 14.74 -17.53 -3.41
CA VAL A 131 15.66 -16.40 -3.68
C VAL A 131 14.94 -15.13 -4.14
N ALA A 132 13.92 -15.28 -5.01
CA ALA A 132 13.15 -14.15 -5.50
C ALA A 132 12.32 -13.48 -4.37
N ILE A 133 11.70 -14.27 -3.49
CA ILE A 133 10.93 -13.79 -2.34
C ILE A 133 11.84 -13.08 -1.35
N ASP A 134 12.94 -13.72 -0.95
CA ASP A 134 13.89 -13.16 0.02
C ASP A 134 14.52 -11.87 -0.49
N SER A 135 14.83 -11.81 -1.79
CA SER A 135 15.31 -10.60 -2.45
C SER A 135 14.29 -9.46 -2.43
N ALA A 136 13.02 -9.78 -2.73
CA ALA A 136 11.94 -8.78 -2.73
C ALA A 136 11.68 -8.24 -1.31
N ILE A 137 11.77 -9.07 -0.28
CA ILE A 137 11.62 -8.62 1.12
C ILE A 137 12.78 -7.70 1.53
N ALA A 138 14.01 -8.04 1.15
CA ALA A 138 15.16 -7.19 1.42
C ALA A 138 15.03 -5.82 0.73
N GLU A 139 14.64 -5.79 -0.55
CA GLU A 139 14.38 -4.55 -1.29
C GLU A 139 13.22 -3.75 -0.69
N PHE A 140 12.18 -4.43 -0.23
CA PHE A 140 11.05 -3.81 0.44
C PHE A 140 11.46 -3.03 1.68
N TYR A 141 12.28 -3.61 2.53
CA TYR A 141 12.81 -2.90 3.70
C TYR A 141 13.74 -1.73 3.33
N GLU A 142 14.44 -1.81 2.19
CA GLU A 142 15.28 -0.72 1.72
C GLU A 142 14.47 0.43 1.13
N THR A 143 13.42 0.13 0.35
CA THR A 143 12.73 1.11 -0.51
C THR A 143 11.34 1.51 -0.01
N GLY A 144 10.70 0.70 0.83
CA GLY A 144 9.29 0.86 1.19
C GLY A 144 8.31 0.48 0.07
N TYR A 145 8.77 -0.22 -0.96
CA TYR A 145 7.95 -0.65 -2.08
C TYR A 145 8.14 -2.12 -2.38
N MET A 146 7.07 -2.77 -2.77
CA MET A 146 7.09 -4.16 -3.23
C MET A 146 6.24 -4.29 -4.49
N HIS A 147 6.78 -4.95 -5.50
CA HIS A 147 6.05 -5.23 -6.73
C HIS A 147 4.76 -6.02 -6.45
N ASN A 148 3.65 -5.71 -7.14
CA ASN A 148 2.34 -6.32 -6.85
C ASN A 148 2.36 -7.86 -6.89
N HIS A 149 3.04 -8.48 -7.84
CA HIS A 149 3.16 -9.94 -7.90
C HIS A 149 3.82 -10.53 -6.66
N MET A 150 4.85 -9.87 -6.13
CA MET A 150 5.53 -10.32 -4.90
C MET A 150 4.61 -10.22 -3.68
N ARG A 151 3.76 -9.19 -3.60
CA ARG A 151 2.73 -9.08 -2.55
C ARG A 151 1.78 -10.28 -2.58
N MET A 152 1.34 -10.66 -3.78
CA MET A 152 0.44 -11.81 -3.95
C MET A 152 1.13 -13.14 -3.60
N TYR A 153 2.41 -13.31 -3.95
CA TYR A 153 3.18 -14.51 -3.60
C TYR A 153 3.38 -14.63 -2.10
N ILE A 154 3.78 -13.55 -1.44
CA ILE A 154 3.96 -13.50 0.02
C ILE A 154 2.64 -13.77 0.73
N ALA A 155 1.54 -13.16 0.28
CA ALA A 155 0.22 -13.42 0.85
C ALA A 155 -0.20 -14.89 0.68
N SER A 156 0.07 -15.49 -0.49
CA SER A 156 -0.18 -16.92 -0.71
C SER A 156 0.66 -17.80 0.23
N ILE A 157 1.94 -17.49 0.41
CA ILE A 157 2.81 -18.26 1.31
C ILE A 157 2.32 -18.14 2.76
N CYS A 158 1.99 -16.94 3.24
CA CYS A 158 1.49 -16.76 4.60
C CYS A 158 0.14 -17.44 4.82
N CYS A 159 -0.85 -17.14 3.98
CA CYS A 159 -2.23 -17.56 4.21
C CYS A 159 -2.49 -19.01 3.84
N ASN A 160 -1.97 -19.44 2.69
CA ASN A 160 -2.39 -20.71 2.08
C ASN A 160 -1.38 -21.84 2.28
N ILE A 161 -0.09 -21.51 2.53
CA ILE A 161 0.94 -22.52 2.78
C ILE A 161 1.27 -22.60 4.28
N ALA A 162 1.57 -21.47 4.93
CA ALA A 162 1.84 -21.43 6.38
C ALA A 162 0.57 -21.45 7.22
N LYS A 163 -0.62 -21.39 6.60
CA LYS A 163 -1.94 -21.40 7.25
C LYS A 163 -2.11 -20.35 8.34
N SER A 164 -1.49 -19.20 8.16
CA SER A 164 -1.66 -18.02 9.01
C SER A 164 -2.93 -17.27 8.62
N HIS A 165 -3.64 -16.71 9.62
CA HIS A 165 -4.69 -15.75 9.32
C HIS A 165 -4.09 -14.52 8.63
N TRP A 166 -4.77 -14.00 7.61
CA TRP A 166 -4.27 -12.93 6.75
C TRP A 166 -3.95 -11.62 7.50
N SER A 167 -4.59 -11.35 8.62
CA SER A 167 -4.60 -10.04 9.28
C SER A 167 -3.22 -9.58 9.78
N VAL A 168 -2.45 -10.48 10.42
CA VAL A 168 -1.12 -10.09 10.97
C VAL A 168 -0.10 -9.84 9.86
N PRO A 169 0.10 -10.74 8.88
CA PRO A 169 1.02 -10.47 7.79
C PRO A 169 0.57 -9.29 6.90
N ALA A 170 -0.74 -9.01 6.80
CA ALA A 170 -1.25 -7.82 6.11
C ALA A 170 -0.87 -6.53 6.84
N LYS A 171 -0.91 -6.50 8.18
CA LYS A 171 -0.44 -5.37 8.98
C LYS A 171 1.05 -5.12 8.79
N TRP A 172 1.85 -6.20 8.79
CA TRP A 172 3.29 -6.11 8.51
C TRP A 172 3.56 -5.46 7.15
N LEU A 173 2.88 -5.92 6.10
CA LEU A 173 3.08 -5.35 4.76
C LEU A 173 2.67 -3.88 4.72
N TYR A 174 1.47 -3.55 5.21
CA TYR A 174 0.96 -2.18 5.26
C TYR A 174 1.92 -1.22 5.96
N ALA A 175 2.45 -1.62 7.11
CA ALA A 175 3.28 -0.79 7.96
C ALA A 175 4.58 -0.30 7.28
N HIS A 176 5.09 -1.04 6.31
CA HIS A 176 6.33 -0.72 5.61
C HIS A 176 6.12 -0.15 4.20
N LEU A 177 4.87 -0.17 3.67
CA LEU A 177 4.58 0.29 2.31
C LEU A 177 4.43 1.82 2.23
N LEU A 178 5.21 2.49 1.38
CA LEU A 178 4.99 3.89 1.01
C LEU A 178 3.60 4.11 0.38
N ASP A 179 3.12 3.12 -0.36
CA ASP A 179 1.79 3.08 -0.95
C ASP A 179 0.75 2.35 -0.09
N GLY A 180 1.02 2.20 1.21
CA GLY A 180 0.11 1.56 2.16
C GLY A 180 -1.26 2.26 2.17
N ASP A 181 -2.27 1.55 1.67
CA ASP A 181 -3.66 1.94 1.62
C ASP A 181 -4.49 0.84 2.28
N ALA A 182 -5.19 1.16 3.36
CA ALA A 182 -5.84 0.14 4.18
C ALA A 182 -6.83 -0.70 3.38
N ALA A 183 -7.69 -0.07 2.57
CA ALA A 183 -8.67 -0.81 1.78
C ALA A 183 -7.98 -1.74 0.78
N SER A 184 -7.06 -1.21 -0.03
CA SER A 184 -6.36 -1.99 -1.05
C SER A 184 -5.53 -3.12 -0.43
N ASN A 185 -4.86 -2.87 0.70
CA ASN A 185 -4.04 -3.87 1.36
C ASN A 185 -4.89 -4.99 1.95
N GLN A 186 -5.80 -4.67 2.88
CA GLN A 186 -6.62 -5.68 3.56
C GLN A 186 -7.46 -6.51 2.59
N LEU A 187 -8.15 -5.87 1.66
CA LEU A 187 -9.03 -6.58 0.73
C LEU A 187 -8.25 -7.40 -0.32
N SER A 188 -7.03 -7.00 -0.68
CA SER A 188 -6.16 -7.81 -1.55
C SER A 188 -5.62 -9.05 -0.83
N TRP A 189 -5.22 -8.93 0.45
CA TRP A 189 -4.86 -10.07 1.27
C TRP A 189 -6.01 -11.06 1.41
N GLN A 190 -7.20 -10.54 1.67
CA GLN A 190 -8.43 -11.31 1.76
C GLN A 190 -8.80 -11.98 0.43
N TRP A 191 -8.53 -11.32 -0.70
CA TRP A 191 -8.71 -11.94 -2.02
C TRP A 191 -7.78 -13.16 -2.20
N VAL A 192 -6.51 -13.06 -1.81
CA VAL A 192 -5.54 -14.16 -1.85
C VAL A 192 -5.92 -15.30 -0.88
N ALA A 193 -6.34 -14.96 0.34
CA ALA A 193 -6.75 -15.91 1.37
C ALA A 193 -8.09 -16.60 1.09
N GLY A 194 -8.86 -16.09 0.12
CA GLY A 194 -10.18 -16.63 -0.25
C GLY A 194 -11.35 -16.05 0.55
N THR A 195 -11.14 -15.18 1.52
CA THR A 195 -12.22 -14.59 2.33
C THR A 195 -13.07 -13.58 1.55
N PHE A 196 -12.52 -12.99 0.50
CA PHE A 196 -13.24 -12.08 -0.39
C PHE A 196 -13.83 -12.78 -1.62
N SER A 197 -13.06 -13.67 -2.26
CA SER A 197 -13.43 -14.31 -3.54
C SER A 197 -14.02 -15.71 -3.40
N GLY A 198 -13.89 -16.35 -2.23
CA GLY A 198 -14.24 -17.76 -2.01
C GLY A 198 -13.25 -18.76 -2.64
N LYS A 199 -12.16 -18.27 -3.23
CA LYS A 199 -11.10 -19.09 -3.83
C LYS A 199 -9.74 -18.62 -3.35
N LYS A 200 -8.91 -19.57 -2.91
CA LYS A 200 -7.51 -19.32 -2.56
C LYS A 200 -6.67 -19.10 -3.81
N TYR A 201 -5.73 -18.16 -3.73
CA TYR A 201 -4.71 -17.97 -4.76
C TYR A 201 -3.43 -18.68 -4.36
N TYR A 202 -2.89 -19.51 -5.23
CA TYR A 202 -1.61 -20.18 -5.06
C TYR A 202 -0.62 -19.72 -6.14
N ALA A 203 0.66 -19.67 -5.77
CA ALA A 203 1.76 -19.49 -6.71
C ALA A 203 2.78 -20.61 -6.51
N ASN A 204 3.08 -21.37 -7.56
CA ASN A 204 4.13 -22.38 -7.52
C ASN A 204 5.49 -21.82 -7.96
N GLN A 205 6.55 -22.62 -7.81
CA GLN A 205 7.90 -22.21 -8.16
C GLN A 205 8.06 -21.89 -9.66
N GLU A 206 7.39 -22.60 -10.54
CA GLU A 206 7.41 -22.32 -11.97
C GLU A 206 6.89 -20.92 -12.30
N ASN A 207 5.78 -20.52 -11.67
CA ASN A 207 5.19 -19.18 -11.82
C ASN A 207 6.16 -18.10 -11.33
N ILE A 208 6.78 -18.31 -10.16
CA ILE A 208 7.80 -17.40 -9.61
C ILE A 208 8.98 -17.30 -10.56
N ASN A 209 9.51 -18.42 -11.03
CA ASN A 209 10.63 -18.45 -11.96
C ASN A 209 10.33 -17.64 -13.23
N ARG A 210 9.14 -17.82 -13.78
CA ARG A 210 8.70 -17.14 -15.01
C ARG A 210 8.70 -15.62 -14.86
N TYR A 211 8.10 -15.09 -13.81
CA TYR A 211 7.90 -13.64 -13.65
C TYR A 211 9.05 -12.93 -12.93
N CYS A 212 9.87 -13.68 -12.22
CA CYS A 212 11.04 -13.15 -11.53
C CYS A 212 12.36 -13.46 -12.25
N HIS A 213 12.33 -14.04 -13.47
CA HIS A 213 13.53 -14.43 -14.21
C HIS A 213 14.50 -15.28 -13.36
N SER A 214 13.96 -16.20 -12.56
CA SER A 214 14.74 -17.16 -11.78
C SER A 214 14.62 -18.55 -12.37
N SER A 215 15.45 -19.47 -11.89
CA SER A 215 15.46 -20.88 -12.32
C SER A 215 15.62 -21.80 -11.12
N GLN A 216 15.11 -21.40 -9.97
CA GLN A 216 15.22 -22.17 -8.75
C GLN A 216 14.28 -23.37 -8.79
N THR A 217 14.75 -24.51 -8.24
CA THR A 217 14.01 -25.76 -8.14
C THR A 217 14.13 -26.33 -6.74
N ALA A 218 13.38 -27.37 -6.46
CA ALA A 218 13.40 -28.10 -5.19
C ALA A 218 13.08 -27.20 -3.96
N THR A 219 12.23 -26.19 -4.15
CA THR A 219 11.66 -25.40 -3.03
C THR A 219 10.36 -26.04 -2.56
N PHE A 220 9.83 -25.60 -1.43
CA PHE A 220 8.52 -26.07 -0.95
C PHE A 220 7.36 -25.63 -1.87
N LEU A 221 7.57 -24.70 -2.81
CA LEU A 221 6.58 -24.32 -3.83
C LEU A 221 6.80 -25.05 -5.18
N ASP A 222 7.82 -25.90 -5.27
CA ASP A 222 8.11 -26.65 -6.50
C ASP A 222 7.24 -27.92 -6.59
N VAL A 223 5.93 -27.68 -6.57
CA VAL A 223 4.88 -28.72 -6.62
C VAL A 223 3.80 -28.30 -7.61
N PRO A 224 3.05 -29.25 -8.17
CA PRO A 224 1.89 -28.93 -9.01
C PRO A 224 0.77 -28.28 -8.17
N TYR A 225 -0.12 -27.52 -8.83
CA TYR A 225 -1.17 -26.77 -8.12
C TYR A 225 -2.10 -27.65 -7.28
N GLU A 226 -2.37 -28.86 -7.73
CA GLU A 226 -3.24 -29.83 -7.07
C GLU A 226 -2.68 -30.33 -5.72
N ALA A 227 -1.38 -30.18 -5.52
CA ALA A 227 -0.73 -30.63 -4.28
C ALA A 227 -0.85 -29.61 -3.14
N PHE A 228 -1.16 -28.34 -3.44
CA PHE A 228 -1.18 -27.31 -2.41
C PHE A 228 -2.22 -27.52 -1.32
N ASP A 229 -3.39 -28.08 -1.62
CA ASP A 229 -4.47 -28.30 -0.65
C ASP A 229 -4.08 -29.31 0.43
N VAL A 230 -3.14 -30.21 0.12
CA VAL A 230 -2.66 -31.27 1.05
C VAL A 230 -1.22 -31.08 1.50
N LEU A 231 -0.59 -29.98 1.09
CA LEU A 231 0.80 -29.69 1.45
C LEU A 231 0.92 -29.46 2.96
N PRO A 232 1.82 -30.18 3.66
CA PRO A 232 2.11 -29.87 5.06
C PRO A 232 2.82 -28.49 5.14
N ILE A 233 2.69 -27.83 6.30
CA ILE A 233 3.42 -26.57 6.53
C ILE A 233 4.92 -26.86 6.45
N PRO A 234 5.66 -26.20 5.53
CA PRO A 234 7.10 -26.37 5.42
C PRO A 234 7.83 -25.97 6.73
N GLU A 235 8.87 -26.72 7.11
CA GLU A 235 9.63 -26.47 8.34
C GLU A 235 10.13 -25.03 8.42
N VAL A 236 10.61 -24.46 7.31
CA VAL A 236 11.08 -23.07 7.23
C VAL A 236 10.00 -22.04 7.59
N LEU A 237 8.73 -22.38 7.47
CA LEU A 237 7.58 -21.51 7.80
C LEU A 237 6.96 -21.85 9.18
N SER A 238 7.51 -22.82 9.92
CA SER A 238 6.92 -23.29 11.17
C SER A 238 7.21 -22.37 12.37
N VAL A 239 8.27 -21.58 12.30
CA VAL A 239 8.57 -20.58 13.33
C VAL A 239 7.72 -19.35 13.05
N LEU A 240 6.91 -19.01 14.05
CA LEU A 240 5.91 -17.94 13.95
C LEU A 240 6.28 -16.80 14.91
N ASP A 241 5.98 -15.57 14.50
CA ASP A 241 6.17 -14.37 15.30
C ASP A 241 4.96 -13.44 15.22
N SER A 242 4.75 -12.63 16.25
CA SER A 242 3.82 -11.52 16.22
C SER A 242 4.45 -10.34 15.49
N PHE A 243 3.66 -9.59 14.75
CA PHE A 243 4.11 -8.31 14.22
C PHE A 243 3.57 -7.19 15.11
N GLU A 244 4.48 -6.52 15.80
CA GLU A 244 4.17 -5.34 16.60
C GLU A 244 4.97 -4.15 16.11
N MET A 245 4.31 -3.05 15.88
CA MET A 245 4.92 -1.78 15.49
C MET A 245 4.17 -0.63 16.15
N ARG A 246 4.93 0.36 16.56
CA ARG A 246 4.42 1.66 17.02
C ARG A 246 4.89 2.73 16.06
N THR A 247 3.99 3.66 15.74
CA THR A 247 4.33 4.85 14.96
C THR A 247 4.74 5.96 15.92
N ASP A 248 5.93 6.51 15.73
CA ASP A 248 6.39 7.66 16.50
C ASP A 248 5.94 8.95 15.79
N LEU A 249 5.15 9.75 16.50
CA LEU A 249 4.65 11.06 16.07
C LEU A 249 5.32 12.16 16.91
N ASP A 250 6.63 12.30 16.76
CA ASP A 250 7.41 13.31 17.49
C ASP A 250 7.38 14.65 16.76
N VAL A 251 6.28 15.38 16.93
CA VAL A 251 6.09 16.71 16.35
C VAL A 251 5.49 17.63 17.44
N SER A 252 6.09 18.80 17.65
CA SER A 252 5.51 19.83 18.51
C SER A 252 4.40 20.58 17.75
N ASN A 253 3.24 20.70 18.39
CA ASN A 253 2.09 21.35 17.78
C ASN A 253 2.32 22.87 17.59
N PRO A 254 1.95 23.41 16.41
CA PRO A 254 2.04 24.84 16.13
C PRO A 254 0.94 25.62 16.82
N THR A 255 1.12 26.92 16.92
CA THR A 255 0.01 27.83 17.24
C THR A 255 -0.86 28.01 16.00
N LEU A 256 -2.12 27.61 16.09
CA LEU A 256 -3.11 27.76 15.01
C LEU A 256 -3.89 29.07 15.16
N ILE A 257 -4.42 29.57 14.03
CA ILE A 257 -5.22 30.80 14.00
C ILE A 257 -6.70 30.41 14.02
N ASP A 258 -7.36 30.62 15.16
CA ASP A 258 -8.81 30.42 15.29
C ASP A 258 -9.59 31.49 14.50
N GLY A 259 -10.73 31.12 13.95
CA GLY A 259 -11.55 31.98 13.08
C GLY A 259 -11.11 32.01 11.61
N LYS A 260 -9.95 31.43 11.25
CA LYS A 260 -9.52 31.29 9.86
C LYS A 260 -10.05 30.00 9.25
N ARG A 261 -10.56 30.07 8.00
CA ARG A 261 -10.93 28.86 7.24
C ARG A 261 -9.74 27.92 7.16
N THR A 262 -9.93 26.67 7.59
CA THR A 262 -8.85 25.68 7.74
C THR A 262 -9.12 24.44 6.92
N LEU A 263 -8.18 24.09 6.07
CA LEU A 263 -8.18 22.83 5.33
C LEU A 263 -7.46 21.76 6.14
N ILE A 264 -8.11 20.62 6.36
CA ILE A 264 -7.56 19.50 7.08
C ILE A 264 -7.04 18.46 6.08
N TYR A 265 -5.74 18.31 6.06
CA TYR A 265 -5.02 17.25 5.38
C TYR A 265 -4.81 16.08 6.34
N ASN A 266 -4.62 14.89 5.81
CA ASN A 266 -4.32 13.70 6.61
C ASN A 266 -3.41 12.73 5.82
N TYR A 267 -3.12 11.56 6.39
CA TYR A 267 -2.25 10.54 5.78
C TYR A 267 -2.67 10.12 4.37
N TYR A 268 -3.94 10.28 3.99
CA TYR A 268 -4.50 9.89 2.70
C TYR A 268 -4.83 11.07 1.78
N ASN A 269 -4.59 12.31 2.22
CA ASN A 269 -4.82 13.51 1.42
C ASN A 269 -3.68 14.50 1.61
N LEU A 270 -2.76 14.54 0.65
CA LEU A 270 -1.66 15.50 0.55
C LEU A 270 -1.67 16.20 -0.82
N ASP A 271 -2.86 16.55 -1.31
CA ASP A 271 -3.04 17.22 -2.60
C ASP A 271 -2.53 18.67 -2.54
N PRO A 272 -1.41 19.00 -3.23
CA PRO A 272 -0.85 20.34 -3.20
C PRO A 272 -1.68 21.35 -4.00
N SER A 273 -2.55 20.88 -4.88
CA SER A 273 -3.41 21.73 -5.71
C SER A 273 -4.69 22.16 -4.99
N TRP A 274 -5.03 21.51 -3.87
CA TRP A 274 -6.27 21.78 -3.15
C TRP A 274 -6.26 23.17 -2.51
N TYR A 275 -7.06 24.09 -3.06
CA TYR A 275 -7.11 25.51 -2.69
C TYR A 275 -5.72 26.19 -2.69
N ALA A 276 -4.86 25.87 -3.66
CA ALA A 276 -3.45 26.29 -3.69
C ALA A 276 -3.28 27.83 -3.61
N ASP A 277 -4.14 28.57 -4.34
CA ASP A 277 -4.06 30.03 -4.46
C ASP A 277 -4.97 30.77 -3.50
N THR A 278 -5.59 30.07 -2.54
CA THR A 278 -6.54 30.67 -1.57
C THR A 278 -5.83 30.96 -0.25
N ASP A 279 -6.17 32.10 0.36
CA ASP A 279 -5.69 32.42 1.71
C ASP A 279 -6.48 31.66 2.76
N VAL A 280 -6.01 30.46 3.07
CA VAL A 280 -6.57 29.54 4.08
C VAL A 280 -5.46 28.98 4.94
N GLN A 281 -5.80 28.57 6.14
CA GLN A 281 -4.91 27.78 6.99
C GLN A 281 -4.91 26.33 6.52
N ARG A 282 -3.77 25.68 6.50
CA ARG A 282 -3.61 24.29 6.11
C ARG A 282 -2.98 23.50 7.24
N VAL A 283 -3.67 22.45 7.67
CA VAL A 283 -3.24 21.62 8.81
C VAL A 283 -3.17 20.16 8.36
N LEU A 284 -2.00 19.54 8.47
CA LEU A 284 -1.84 18.09 8.39
C LEU A 284 -2.13 17.53 9.78
N LEU A 285 -3.29 16.90 9.93
CA LEU A 285 -3.72 16.26 11.16
C LEU A 285 -3.19 14.83 11.22
N LEU A 286 -2.42 14.52 12.25
CA LEU A 286 -1.91 13.18 12.54
C LEU A 286 -2.52 12.68 13.84
N GLU A 287 -3.55 11.84 13.71
CA GLU A 287 -4.30 11.31 14.87
C GLU A 287 -3.60 10.08 15.44
N PRO A 288 -3.19 10.09 16.71
CA PRO A 288 -2.56 8.94 17.36
C PRO A 288 -3.39 7.66 17.24
N THR A 289 -4.71 7.73 17.46
CA THR A 289 -5.61 6.57 17.35
C THR A 289 -5.63 5.94 15.96
N HIS A 290 -5.47 6.75 14.89
CA HIS A 290 -5.32 6.23 13.53
C HIS A 290 -4.05 5.38 13.40
N PHE A 291 -2.91 5.87 13.91
CA PHE A 291 -1.62 5.18 13.81
C PHE A 291 -1.44 4.06 14.83
N GLU A 292 -2.24 4.01 15.89
CA GLU A 292 -2.37 2.82 16.74
C GLU A 292 -3.07 1.68 15.99
N LYS A 293 -4.14 2.01 15.26
CA LYS A 293 -4.88 1.03 14.45
C LYS A 293 -4.10 0.58 13.22
N TYR A 294 -3.48 1.52 12.53
CA TYR A 294 -2.73 1.31 11.28
C TYR A 294 -1.30 1.83 11.43
N PRO A 295 -0.45 1.15 12.18
CA PRO A 295 0.91 1.61 12.44
C PRO A 295 1.75 1.60 11.15
N ILE A 296 2.64 2.59 11.04
CA ILE A 296 3.54 2.74 9.90
C ILE A 296 4.97 2.99 10.34
N SER A 297 5.91 2.55 9.52
CA SER A 297 7.34 2.71 9.78
C SER A 297 7.79 4.18 9.67
N LYS A 298 8.93 4.47 10.30
CA LYS A 298 9.56 5.80 10.17
C LYS A 298 9.75 6.22 8.71
N LYS A 299 10.11 5.30 7.83
CA LYS A 299 10.25 5.58 6.38
C LYS A 299 8.95 6.10 5.76
N CYS A 300 7.81 5.55 6.16
CA CYS A 300 6.50 5.99 5.66
C CYS A 300 6.12 7.37 6.23
N ILE A 301 6.46 7.65 7.50
CA ILE A 301 6.30 8.98 8.10
C ILE A 301 7.19 10.00 7.38
N ASP A 302 8.48 9.71 7.21
CA ASP A 302 9.41 10.61 6.53
C ASP A 302 8.93 10.92 5.11
N PHE A 303 8.48 9.92 4.37
CA PHE A 303 7.93 10.08 3.03
C PHE A 303 6.67 10.96 3.01
N MET A 304 5.73 10.75 3.93
CA MET A 304 4.53 11.59 4.09
C MET A 304 4.92 13.04 4.41
N MET A 305 5.84 13.23 5.36
CA MET A 305 6.30 14.56 5.78
C MET A 305 7.02 15.30 4.63
N ASP A 306 7.81 14.59 3.84
CA ASP A 306 8.47 15.19 2.67
C ASP A 306 7.45 15.55 1.58
N LEU A 307 6.44 14.71 1.32
CA LEU A 307 5.36 15.04 0.38
C LEU A 307 4.56 16.27 0.84
N SER A 308 4.32 16.42 2.14
CA SER A 308 3.56 17.55 2.67
C SER A 308 4.24 18.91 2.40
N LYS A 309 5.56 18.94 2.21
CA LYS A 309 6.31 20.16 1.87
C LYS A 309 5.91 20.81 0.53
N ASN A 310 5.22 20.06 -0.35
CA ASN A 310 4.64 20.62 -1.57
C ASN A 310 3.40 21.48 -1.30
N ILE A 311 2.84 21.42 -0.10
CA ILE A 311 1.62 22.16 0.28
C ILE A 311 2.04 23.46 0.95
N LYS A 312 1.62 24.58 0.35
CA LYS A 312 2.00 25.91 0.82
C LYS A 312 1.58 26.19 2.27
N ASN A 313 2.55 26.52 3.11
CA ASN A 313 2.34 26.91 4.52
C ASN A 313 1.58 25.84 5.35
N ILE A 314 1.76 24.55 5.04
CA ILE A 314 1.15 23.49 5.85
C ILE A 314 1.77 23.46 7.24
N GLN A 315 0.93 23.28 8.24
CA GLN A 315 1.31 23.10 9.64
C GLN A 315 0.93 21.67 10.08
N VAL A 316 1.82 21.00 10.77
CA VAL A 316 1.55 19.63 11.26
C VAL A 316 0.99 19.72 12.67
N PHE A 317 -0.15 19.08 12.90
CA PHE A 317 -0.77 18.98 14.22
C PHE A 317 -0.90 17.49 14.60
N VAL A 318 -0.32 17.13 15.73
CA VAL A 318 -0.43 15.78 16.31
C VAL A 318 -1.45 15.84 17.43
N GLY A 319 -2.51 15.07 17.32
CA GLY A 319 -3.63 15.01 18.26
C GLY A 319 -4.87 14.49 17.56
N GLU A 320 -5.92 14.26 18.34
CA GLU A 320 -7.20 13.82 17.78
C GLU A 320 -7.97 14.98 17.14
N PHE A 321 -8.89 14.66 16.22
CA PHE A 321 -9.72 15.67 15.56
C PHE A 321 -10.46 16.55 16.57
N VAL A 322 -10.89 16.02 17.71
CA VAL A 322 -11.60 16.79 18.75
C VAL A 322 -10.70 17.85 19.37
N GLU A 323 -9.41 17.60 19.51
CA GLU A 323 -8.43 18.56 20.05
C GLU A 323 -8.16 19.68 19.03
N LEU A 324 -7.96 19.30 17.74
CA LEU A 324 -7.85 20.27 16.67
C LEU A 324 -9.10 21.16 16.59
N LYS A 325 -10.29 20.56 16.66
CA LYS A 325 -11.54 21.32 16.62
C LYS A 325 -11.69 22.26 17.82
N ALA A 326 -11.25 21.85 19.00
CA ALA A 326 -11.26 22.72 20.17
C ALA A 326 -10.33 23.94 20.02
N ALA A 327 -9.14 23.73 19.41
CA ALA A 327 -8.20 24.79 19.09
C ALA A 327 -8.70 25.74 17.98
N LEU A 328 -9.65 25.30 17.14
CA LEU A 328 -10.20 26.01 15.99
C LEU A 328 -11.73 26.16 16.08
N ASN A 329 -12.23 26.47 17.27
CA ASN A 329 -13.67 26.44 17.57
C ASN A 329 -14.51 27.36 16.70
N ASN A 330 -13.97 28.50 16.26
CA ASN A 330 -14.65 29.49 15.41
C ASN A 330 -14.29 29.37 13.92
N SER A 331 -13.48 28.39 13.56
CA SER A 331 -13.00 28.18 12.19
C SER A 331 -13.96 27.32 11.36
N GLU A 332 -14.13 27.67 10.08
CA GLU A 332 -14.70 26.75 9.10
C GLU A 332 -13.66 25.65 8.80
N LEU A 333 -13.99 24.40 9.12
CA LEU A 333 -13.15 23.24 8.85
C LEU A 333 -13.61 22.57 7.57
N VAL A 334 -12.67 22.32 6.64
CA VAL A 334 -12.93 21.65 5.36
C VAL A 334 -11.97 20.48 5.23
N PHE A 335 -12.47 19.31 4.81
CA PHE A 335 -11.68 18.10 4.65
C PHE A 335 -12.16 17.27 3.46
N LYS A 336 -11.29 16.44 2.92
CA LYS A 336 -11.67 15.51 1.85
C LYS A 336 -12.21 14.21 2.43
N GLU A 337 -13.21 13.69 1.76
CA GLU A 337 -13.87 12.43 2.07
C GLU A 337 -12.87 11.26 2.14
N HIS A 338 -12.88 10.54 3.27
CA HIS A 338 -12.18 9.26 3.43
C HIS A 338 -12.80 8.45 4.58
N PRO A 339 -12.87 7.10 4.52
CA PRO A 339 -13.42 6.31 5.63
C PRO A 339 -12.77 6.56 6.99
N THR A 340 -11.46 6.88 7.01
CA THR A 340 -10.75 7.22 8.27
C THR A 340 -11.07 8.60 8.83
N SER A 341 -11.73 9.48 8.07
CA SER A 341 -12.14 10.82 8.51
C SER A 341 -13.67 10.94 8.71
N SER A 342 -14.39 9.82 8.77
CA SER A 342 -15.85 9.82 8.96
C SER A 342 -16.34 10.47 10.26
N HIS A 343 -15.47 10.57 11.25
CA HIS A 343 -15.75 11.23 12.54
C HIS A 343 -15.51 12.75 12.52
N TYR A 344 -14.91 13.31 11.46
CA TYR A 344 -14.68 14.73 11.33
C TYR A 344 -16.01 15.49 11.23
N LYS A 345 -15.99 16.73 11.74
CA LYS A 345 -17.15 17.66 11.70
C LYS A 345 -16.74 18.93 11.00
N GLY A 346 -17.42 19.26 9.90
CA GLY A 346 -17.13 20.40 9.04
C GLY A 346 -17.71 20.18 7.64
N THR A 347 -17.14 20.84 6.65
CA THR A 347 -17.48 20.68 5.25
C THR A 347 -16.67 19.55 4.64
N GLU A 348 -17.35 18.47 4.25
CA GLU A 348 -16.73 17.35 3.54
C GLU A 348 -16.76 17.59 2.03
N GLU A 349 -15.64 17.43 1.36
CA GLU A 349 -15.52 17.51 -0.10
C GLU A 349 -15.16 16.15 -0.68
N SER A 350 -15.60 15.88 -1.92
CA SER A 350 -15.23 14.68 -2.66
C SER A 350 -13.71 14.60 -2.87
N ARG A 351 -13.20 13.39 -2.82
CA ARG A 351 -11.80 13.08 -3.06
C ARG A 351 -11.46 13.00 -4.56
#